data_fd3a37ff42e24b673077622df687128d
#
_entry.id   fd3a37ff42e24b673077622df687128d
#
_cell.length_a   1.000
_cell.length_b   1.000
_cell.length_c   1.000
_cell.angle_alpha   90.00
_cell.angle_beta   90.00
_cell.angle_gamma   90.00
#
_symmetry.space_group_name_H-M   'P 1'
#
loop_
_entity.id
_entity.type
_entity.pdbx_description
1 polymer ?
#
loop_
_entity_poly.entity_id
_entity_poly.type
_entity_poly.pdbx_seq_one_letter_code
_entity_poly.pdbx_strand_id
1 'polypeptide(L)'
;IMITYADSVISDNQLPLVNLRSFMNQYVGASINSVHILPFFPYSSDDGFSVIDYSSVNEAHGSWYDIKAIANERRLMADVVINHCSSRSKWFENFTKGEGTGHDYFFTCKADDDVSAVVRPRTSPLLRATATANGEQHVWCTFSHDQVDFDFRNPEVLAQFVKIFRQYLDAGVSIFRLDAVAFIWKKLGSPSINLPQTHEIIRLIRSLVEHAKPDAVLITETNIPNTQNLTYFGNANEAHCIYNFSLPPLLINTLITGNCLYLKRWLMSMPPAQNGTTYFNFIASHDGVGLRPVEGLLSEDEVDTLISTMQSFGGVISWRSTPDGDQKAYEMNIALIDALKGTVDGIDELGFERFICAHAIMLALEGIPGIYIHSLLGTSNDY
;
A
#
# COMPACT_ATOMS: atom_id res chain seq x y z
N ILE A 1 14.01 4.37 -4.64
CA ILE A 1 12.75 5.15 -4.78
C ILE A 1 12.54 5.93 -3.49
N MET A 2 12.26 7.23 -3.55
CA MET A 2 11.79 8.02 -2.41
C MET A 2 10.26 7.91 -2.34
N ILE A 3 9.72 7.54 -1.17
CA ILE A 3 8.27 7.46 -0.92
C ILE A 3 7.85 8.73 -0.19
N THR A 4 6.82 9.45 -0.67
CA THR A 4 6.39 10.72 -0.09
C THR A 4 4.96 11.05 -0.45
N TYR A 5 4.28 11.84 0.37
CA TYR A 5 3.09 12.57 -0.06
C TYR A 5 3.47 13.81 -0.86
N ALA A 6 2.53 14.33 -1.63
CA ALA A 6 2.72 15.55 -2.41
C ALA A 6 3.05 16.75 -1.53
N ASP A 7 2.48 16.79 -0.32
CA ASP A 7 2.53 17.87 0.67
C ASP A 7 3.47 17.58 1.85
N SER A 8 4.33 16.56 1.77
CA SER A 8 5.36 16.33 2.79
C SER A 8 6.37 17.47 2.92
N VAL A 9 6.49 18.30 1.89
CA VAL A 9 7.34 19.50 1.87
C VAL A 9 6.50 20.69 1.45
N ILE A 10 6.27 21.61 2.38
CA ILE A 10 5.41 22.79 2.17
C ILE A 10 6.19 24.10 2.32
N SER A 11 5.73 25.14 1.67
CA SER A 11 6.15 26.53 1.88
C SER A 11 4.96 27.48 1.64
N ASP A 12 5.03 28.66 2.21
CA ASP A 12 3.91 29.63 2.17
C ASP A 12 3.58 30.18 0.77
N ASN A 13 4.48 30.01 -0.21
CA ASN A 13 4.39 30.73 -1.48
C ASN A 13 4.27 29.83 -2.72
N GLN A 14 4.21 28.51 -2.57
CA GLN A 14 4.17 27.59 -3.69
C GLN A 14 3.28 26.38 -3.40
N LEU A 15 2.72 25.79 -4.46
CA LEU A 15 1.96 24.55 -4.34
C LEU A 15 2.89 23.38 -3.92
N PRO A 16 2.37 22.43 -3.14
CA PRO A 16 3.16 21.31 -2.61
C PRO A 16 3.97 20.53 -3.64
N LEU A 17 3.41 20.18 -4.79
CA LEU A 17 4.15 19.46 -5.85
C LEU A 17 5.34 20.26 -6.42
N VAL A 18 5.23 21.59 -6.48
CA VAL A 18 6.32 22.48 -6.90
C VAL A 18 7.43 22.49 -5.82
N ASN A 19 7.04 22.56 -4.55
CA ASN A 19 7.98 22.47 -3.43
C ASN A 19 8.69 21.12 -3.39
N LEU A 20 7.94 20.02 -3.52
CA LEU A 20 8.50 18.68 -3.54
C LEU A 20 9.53 18.52 -4.66
N ARG A 21 9.23 18.99 -5.88
CA ARG A 21 10.16 18.98 -7.00
C ARG A 21 11.42 19.78 -6.70
N SER A 22 11.28 20.97 -6.14
CA SER A 22 12.40 21.83 -5.75
C SER A 22 13.27 21.21 -4.69
N PHE A 23 12.66 20.63 -3.64
CA PHE A 23 13.34 19.88 -2.59
C PHE A 23 14.15 18.70 -3.16
N MET A 24 13.54 17.89 -4.02
CA MET A 24 14.22 16.75 -4.63
C MET A 24 15.43 17.18 -5.45
N ASN A 25 15.32 18.28 -6.17
CA ASN A 25 16.43 18.78 -7.01
C ASN A 25 17.56 19.38 -6.18
N GLN A 26 17.22 20.07 -5.10
CA GLN A 26 18.21 20.76 -4.27
C GLN A 26 18.91 19.82 -3.27
N TYR A 27 18.17 18.91 -2.64
CA TYR A 27 18.67 18.13 -1.48
C TYR A 27 18.86 16.64 -1.77
N VAL A 28 18.06 16.05 -2.64
CA VAL A 28 18.14 14.61 -2.95
C VAL A 28 19.08 14.37 -4.15
N GLY A 29 19.08 15.28 -5.13
CA GLY A 29 19.96 15.21 -6.28
C GLY A 29 19.81 13.92 -7.08
N ALA A 30 20.94 13.41 -7.60
CA ALA A 30 20.99 12.17 -8.39
C ALA A 30 21.05 10.88 -7.55
N SER A 31 21.15 10.98 -6.21
CA SER A 31 21.28 9.83 -5.33
C SER A 31 20.05 8.94 -5.35
N ILE A 32 18.86 9.53 -5.55
CA ILE A 32 17.59 8.82 -5.70
C ILE A 32 16.95 9.25 -7.02
N ASN A 33 16.85 8.33 -7.97
CA ASN A 33 16.43 8.60 -9.36
C ASN A 33 14.91 8.42 -9.58
N SER A 34 14.19 7.96 -8.58
CA SER A 34 12.76 7.66 -8.70
C SER A 34 12.00 8.18 -7.49
N VAL A 35 10.75 8.59 -7.66
CA VAL A 35 9.88 9.07 -6.61
C VAL A 35 8.53 8.36 -6.69
N HIS A 36 8.04 7.88 -5.55
CA HIS A 36 6.67 7.45 -5.32
C HIS A 36 5.92 8.60 -4.67
N ILE A 37 5.01 9.22 -5.41
CA ILE A 37 4.06 10.17 -4.84
C ILE A 37 2.81 9.38 -4.49
N LEU A 38 2.54 9.28 -3.19
CA LEU A 38 1.32 8.65 -2.64
C LEU A 38 0.07 9.35 -3.19
N PRO A 39 -1.14 8.79 -3.06
CA PRO A 39 -2.29 9.25 -3.82
C PRO A 39 -2.46 10.78 -3.79
N PHE A 40 -2.26 11.40 -4.93
CA PHE A 40 -2.32 12.86 -5.12
C PHE A 40 -3.64 13.33 -5.73
N PHE A 41 -4.64 12.47 -5.76
CA PHE A 41 -5.96 12.69 -6.32
C PHE A 41 -6.89 13.38 -5.32
N PRO A 42 -8.04 13.95 -5.74
CA PRO A 42 -9.11 14.31 -4.81
C PRO A 42 -9.58 13.09 -4.02
N TYR A 43 -9.66 13.21 -2.71
CA TYR A 43 -10.02 12.12 -1.80
C TYR A 43 -10.95 12.59 -0.68
N SER A 44 -11.57 11.66 0.04
CA SER A 44 -12.47 11.97 1.14
C SER A 44 -11.93 11.55 2.50
N SER A 45 -11.07 10.55 2.57
CA SER A 45 -10.49 10.01 3.80
C SER A 45 -9.27 9.15 3.52
N ASP A 46 -8.67 8.57 4.58
CA ASP A 46 -7.58 7.59 4.52
C ASP A 46 -6.35 8.14 3.75
N ASP A 47 -6.00 9.40 4.03
CA ASP A 47 -4.81 10.10 3.52
C ASP A 47 -4.58 9.94 2.00
N GLY A 48 -5.68 9.94 1.23
CA GLY A 48 -5.65 9.82 -0.23
C GLY A 48 -6.16 8.48 -0.77
N PHE A 49 -6.24 7.43 0.04
CA PHE A 49 -6.65 6.10 -0.41
C PHE A 49 -8.18 5.90 -0.52
N SER A 50 -8.98 6.94 -0.21
CA SER A 50 -10.40 7.01 -0.55
C SER A 50 -10.61 7.97 -1.72
N VAL A 51 -10.27 7.53 -2.94
CA VAL A 51 -10.20 8.38 -4.14
C VAL A 51 -11.59 8.80 -4.60
N ILE A 52 -11.81 10.10 -4.76
CA ILE A 52 -13.05 10.67 -5.33
C ILE A 52 -13.00 10.67 -6.86
N ASP A 53 -11.86 11.07 -7.42
CA ASP A 53 -11.68 11.20 -8.87
C ASP A 53 -10.24 10.83 -9.28
N TYR A 54 -10.12 9.78 -10.07
CA TYR A 54 -8.83 9.29 -10.59
C TYR A 54 -8.29 10.14 -11.76
N SER A 55 -9.13 10.99 -12.35
CA SER A 55 -8.77 11.80 -13.53
C SER A 55 -8.14 13.14 -13.19
N SER A 56 -8.25 13.59 -11.95
CA SER A 56 -7.80 14.90 -11.49
C SER A 56 -6.68 14.79 -10.46
N VAL A 57 -5.79 15.78 -10.40
CA VAL A 57 -4.89 16.01 -9.26
C VAL A 57 -5.63 16.87 -8.24
N ASN A 58 -5.42 16.62 -6.95
CA ASN A 58 -5.96 17.48 -5.90
C ASN A 58 -5.45 18.91 -6.08
N GLU A 59 -6.35 19.86 -6.27
CA GLU A 59 -6.01 21.27 -6.57
C GLU A 59 -5.15 21.91 -5.46
N ALA A 60 -5.28 21.44 -4.21
CA ALA A 60 -4.45 21.88 -3.11
C ALA A 60 -2.99 21.43 -3.24
N HIS A 61 -2.71 20.37 -3.99
CA HIS A 61 -1.35 19.86 -4.20
C HIS A 61 -0.71 20.42 -5.47
N GLY A 62 -1.50 20.65 -6.54
CA GLY A 62 -1.01 21.08 -7.84
C GLY A 62 -1.87 20.58 -9.00
N SER A 63 -1.25 20.22 -10.09
CA SER A 63 -1.91 19.82 -11.32
C SER A 63 -1.15 18.70 -12.06
N TRP A 64 -1.76 18.13 -13.10
CA TRP A 64 -1.08 17.22 -14.02
C TRP A 64 0.17 17.82 -14.69
N TYR A 65 0.24 19.15 -14.79
CA TYR A 65 1.45 19.83 -15.28
C TYR A 65 2.63 19.61 -14.32
N ASP A 66 2.40 19.72 -13.03
CA ASP A 66 3.42 19.55 -11.99
C ASP A 66 3.86 18.08 -11.89
N ILE A 67 2.91 17.13 -11.99
CA ILE A 67 3.20 15.70 -12.09
C ILE A 67 4.08 15.38 -13.28
N LYS A 68 3.75 15.91 -14.48
CA LYS A 68 4.57 15.74 -15.69
C LYS A 68 5.94 16.36 -15.53
N ALA A 69 6.05 17.50 -14.87
CA ALA A 69 7.35 18.14 -14.63
C ALA A 69 8.27 17.27 -13.77
N ILE A 70 7.72 16.61 -12.72
CA ILE A 70 8.45 15.65 -11.90
C ILE A 70 8.83 14.41 -12.73
N ALA A 71 7.88 13.87 -13.51
CA ALA A 71 8.09 12.68 -14.34
C ALA A 71 9.16 12.87 -15.44
N ASN A 72 9.39 14.09 -15.89
CA ASN A 72 10.45 14.42 -16.85
C ASN A 72 11.87 14.39 -16.23
N GLU A 73 11.97 14.52 -14.92
CA GLU A 73 13.24 14.60 -14.19
C GLU A 73 13.58 13.31 -13.46
N ARG A 74 12.57 12.52 -13.09
CA ARG A 74 12.71 11.28 -12.30
C ARG A 74 11.70 10.23 -12.77
N ARG A 75 12.02 8.96 -12.57
CA ARG A 75 11.01 7.91 -12.75
C ARG A 75 9.92 8.10 -11.71
N LEU A 76 8.68 8.25 -12.17
CA LEU A 76 7.53 8.49 -11.30
C LEU A 76 6.75 7.20 -11.04
N MET A 77 6.54 6.92 -9.76
CA MET A 77 5.66 5.87 -9.25
C MET A 77 4.39 6.53 -8.72
N ALA A 78 3.23 5.97 -9.07
CA ALA A 78 1.92 6.39 -8.57
C ALA A 78 1.08 5.19 -8.14
N ASP A 79 0.18 5.44 -7.18
CA ASP A 79 -0.79 4.45 -6.74
C ASP A 79 -1.94 4.31 -7.74
N VAL A 80 -2.33 3.08 -7.98
CA VAL A 80 -3.62 2.73 -8.56
C VAL A 80 -4.42 2.08 -7.45
N VAL A 81 -5.29 2.86 -6.79
CA VAL A 81 -6.20 2.36 -5.75
C VAL A 81 -7.29 1.55 -6.45
N ILE A 82 -6.96 0.28 -6.73
CA ILE A 82 -7.74 -0.55 -7.67
C ILE A 82 -8.89 -1.29 -6.99
N ASN A 83 -8.83 -1.52 -5.68
CA ASN A 83 -9.85 -2.32 -4.98
C ASN A 83 -11.15 -1.55 -4.72
N HIS A 84 -11.08 -0.25 -4.47
CA HIS A 84 -12.19 0.58 -3.98
C HIS A 84 -12.04 2.04 -4.41
N CYS A 85 -13.10 2.83 -4.22
CA CYS A 85 -13.03 4.28 -4.30
C CYS A 85 -13.86 4.92 -3.16
N SER A 86 -13.81 6.25 -3.08
CA SER A 86 -14.62 7.01 -2.15
C SER A 86 -16.12 6.81 -2.38
N SER A 87 -16.86 6.69 -1.28
CA SER A 87 -18.32 6.76 -1.31
C SER A 87 -18.86 8.16 -1.74
N ARG A 88 -17.97 9.13 -1.92
CA ARG A 88 -18.27 10.46 -2.48
C ARG A 88 -17.88 10.61 -3.95
N SER A 89 -17.38 9.52 -4.57
CA SER A 89 -17.03 9.52 -5.98
C SER A 89 -18.27 9.70 -6.86
N LYS A 90 -18.07 10.25 -8.06
CA LYS A 90 -19.17 10.36 -9.04
C LYS A 90 -19.73 9.00 -9.44
N TRP A 91 -18.92 7.97 -9.47
CA TRP A 91 -19.35 6.61 -9.75
C TRP A 91 -20.30 6.09 -8.68
N PHE A 92 -20.02 6.32 -7.40
CA PHE A 92 -20.90 5.88 -6.33
C PHE A 92 -22.18 6.72 -6.25
N GLU A 93 -22.12 8.01 -6.55
CA GLU A 93 -23.33 8.86 -6.71
C GLU A 93 -24.22 8.31 -7.83
N ASN A 94 -23.65 7.92 -8.97
CA ASN A 94 -24.39 7.32 -10.08
C ASN A 94 -24.96 5.94 -9.70
N PHE A 95 -24.24 5.14 -8.92
CA PHE A 95 -24.74 3.87 -8.38
C PHE A 95 -25.97 4.09 -7.49
N THR A 96 -25.96 5.06 -6.61
CA THR A 96 -27.14 5.35 -5.75
C THR A 96 -28.33 5.84 -6.56
N LYS A 97 -28.11 6.54 -7.68
CA LYS A 97 -29.15 6.98 -8.61
C LYS A 97 -29.60 5.91 -9.61
N GLY A 98 -28.82 4.86 -9.79
CA GLY A 98 -29.09 3.80 -10.77
C GLY A 98 -28.90 4.22 -12.23
N GLU A 99 -28.11 5.27 -12.50
CA GLU A 99 -27.91 5.85 -13.84
C GLU A 99 -26.50 6.41 -14.04
N GLY A 100 -26.07 6.53 -15.29
CA GLY A 100 -24.76 7.10 -15.64
C GLY A 100 -23.60 6.11 -15.47
N THR A 101 -22.38 6.57 -15.78
CA THR A 101 -21.17 5.77 -15.66
C THR A 101 -20.90 5.41 -14.19
N GLY A 102 -20.68 4.14 -13.89
CA GLY A 102 -20.42 3.64 -12.54
C GLY A 102 -21.65 3.12 -11.80
N HIS A 103 -22.85 3.23 -12.38
CA HIS A 103 -24.09 2.78 -11.73
C HIS A 103 -24.11 1.29 -11.36
N ASP A 104 -23.23 0.48 -11.89
CA ASP A 104 -23.11 -0.97 -11.71
C ASP A 104 -21.68 -1.43 -11.38
N TYR A 105 -20.80 -0.51 -10.89
CA TYR A 105 -19.40 -0.84 -10.65
C TYR A 105 -19.11 -1.47 -9.29
N PHE A 106 -20.07 -1.45 -8.35
CA PHE A 106 -19.81 -1.81 -6.97
C PHE A 106 -20.32 -3.21 -6.62
N PHE A 107 -19.52 -3.93 -5.82
CA PHE A 107 -19.93 -5.25 -5.35
C PHE A 107 -21.00 -5.12 -4.27
N THR A 108 -22.11 -5.78 -4.50
CA THR A 108 -23.24 -5.85 -3.55
C THR A 108 -23.61 -7.29 -3.24
N CYS A 109 -24.19 -7.50 -2.08
CA CYS A 109 -24.76 -8.77 -1.65
C CYS A 109 -26.01 -8.53 -0.79
N LYS A 110 -26.66 -9.59 -0.35
CA LYS A 110 -27.81 -9.51 0.55
C LYS A 110 -27.35 -9.32 1.98
N ALA A 111 -28.19 -8.74 2.83
CA ALA A 111 -27.90 -8.54 4.25
C ALA A 111 -27.62 -9.85 5.01
N ASP A 112 -28.23 -10.94 4.57
CA ASP A 112 -28.16 -12.27 5.18
C ASP A 112 -27.16 -13.21 4.49
N ASP A 113 -26.41 -12.72 3.49
CA ASP A 113 -25.35 -13.52 2.86
C ASP A 113 -24.23 -13.82 3.87
N ASP A 114 -23.73 -15.05 3.85
CA ASP A 114 -22.65 -15.47 4.73
C ASP A 114 -21.31 -14.89 4.29
N VAL A 115 -20.78 -13.96 5.08
CA VAL A 115 -19.49 -13.30 4.90
C VAL A 115 -18.48 -13.70 5.98
N SER A 116 -18.76 -14.71 6.79
CA SER A 116 -17.92 -15.13 7.93
C SER A 116 -16.51 -15.57 7.52
N ALA A 117 -16.38 -16.16 6.32
CA ALA A 117 -15.10 -16.62 5.78
C ALA A 117 -14.21 -15.48 5.26
N VAL A 118 -14.74 -14.25 5.12
CA VAL A 118 -14.03 -13.14 4.49
C VAL A 118 -12.90 -12.62 5.38
N VAL A 119 -11.69 -12.57 4.83
CA VAL A 119 -10.52 -11.99 5.53
C VAL A 119 -10.65 -10.47 5.57
N ARG A 120 -10.54 -9.90 6.78
CA ARG A 120 -10.76 -8.49 7.05
C ARG A 120 -9.49 -7.84 7.60
N PRO A 121 -9.01 -6.76 6.98
CA PRO A 121 -7.88 -5.97 7.52
C PRO A 121 -8.31 -4.96 8.60
N ARG A 122 -9.61 -4.79 8.82
CA ARG A 122 -10.20 -3.79 9.75
C ARG A 122 -11.26 -4.43 10.64
N THR A 123 -11.64 -3.75 11.71
CA THR A 123 -12.68 -4.16 12.65
C THR A 123 -14.08 -3.63 12.30
N SER A 124 -14.18 -2.67 11.38
CA SER A 124 -15.45 -2.10 10.92
C SER A 124 -16.34 -3.15 10.21
N PRO A 125 -17.68 -3.03 10.22
CA PRO A 125 -18.55 -3.94 9.47
C PRO A 125 -18.22 -3.97 7.97
N LEU A 126 -18.26 -5.17 7.35
CA LEU A 126 -17.93 -5.36 5.93
C LEU A 126 -18.97 -4.74 5.02
N LEU A 127 -20.23 -4.87 5.38
CA LEU A 127 -21.36 -4.46 4.56
C LEU A 127 -21.91 -3.12 5.02
N ARG A 128 -22.13 -2.22 4.06
CA ARG A 128 -22.78 -0.93 4.28
C ARG A 128 -24.15 -0.93 3.62
N ALA A 129 -25.22 -0.82 4.42
CA ALA A 129 -26.56 -0.56 3.91
C ALA A 129 -26.57 0.82 3.20
N THR A 130 -27.04 0.84 1.96
CA THR A 130 -27.02 2.02 1.10
C THR A 130 -28.35 2.14 0.39
N ALA A 131 -29.04 3.29 0.57
CA ALA A 131 -30.26 3.61 -0.16
C ALA A 131 -29.92 3.92 -1.63
N THR A 132 -30.59 3.25 -2.55
CA THR A 132 -30.45 3.46 -3.99
C THR A 132 -31.80 3.68 -4.64
N ALA A 133 -31.83 4.13 -5.89
CA ALA A 133 -33.08 4.24 -6.68
C ALA A 133 -33.81 2.91 -6.83
N ASN A 134 -33.09 1.78 -6.73
CA ASN A 134 -33.62 0.44 -6.83
C ASN A 134 -33.90 -0.26 -5.48
N GLY A 135 -33.97 0.54 -4.40
CA GLY A 135 -34.13 0.05 -3.02
C GLY A 135 -32.82 0.00 -2.26
N GLU A 136 -32.84 -0.54 -1.04
CA GLU A 136 -31.65 -0.70 -0.23
C GLU A 136 -30.74 -1.80 -0.76
N GLN A 137 -29.45 -1.46 -0.91
CA GLN A 137 -28.40 -2.38 -1.32
C GLN A 137 -27.33 -2.46 -0.21
N HIS A 138 -26.73 -3.64 -0.03
CA HIS A 138 -25.63 -3.84 0.91
C HIS A 138 -24.32 -3.86 0.11
N VAL A 139 -23.59 -2.76 0.18
CA VAL A 139 -22.34 -2.56 -0.55
C VAL A 139 -21.17 -3.13 0.25
N TRP A 140 -20.26 -3.80 -0.43
CA TRP A 140 -19.05 -4.36 0.17
C TRP A 140 -18.01 -3.27 0.42
N CYS A 141 -17.44 -3.25 1.63
CA CYS A 141 -16.46 -2.28 2.10
C CYS A 141 -15.35 -3.02 2.86
N THR A 142 -14.31 -3.45 2.17
CA THR A 142 -13.20 -4.21 2.75
C THR A 142 -12.52 -3.43 3.88
N PHE A 143 -12.30 -2.14 3.71
CA PHE A 143 -11.53 -1.28 4.63
C PHE A 143 -12.44 -0.43 5.51
N SER A 144 -13.15 0.54 4.93
CA SER A 144 -14.05 1.45 5.66
C SER A 144 -15.33 1.70 4.86
N HIS A 145 -16.37 2.21 5.54
CA HIS A 145 -17.63 2.54 4.86
C HIS A 145 -17.52 3.73 3.88
N ASP A 146 -16.41 4.48 3.90
CA ASP A 146 -16.12 5.48 2.89
C ASP A 146 -15.38 4.90 1.67
N GLN A 147 -14.83 3.68 1.79
CA GLN A 147 -14.11 2.98 0.74
C GLN A 147 -15.00 1.84 0.21
N VAL A 148 -15.69 2.11 -0.90
CA VAL A 148 -16.67 1.17 -1.50
C VAL A 148 -16.00 0.32 -2.57
N ASP A 149 -16.09 -1.00 -2.46
CA ASP A 149 -15.33 -1.94 -3.26
C ASP A 149 -15.94 -2.15 -4.64
N PHE A 150 -15.08 -2.18 -5.66
CA PHE A 150 -15.48 -2.47 -7.03
C PHE A 150 -15.82 -3.95 -7.25
N ASP A 151 -16.67 -4.19 -8.22
CA ASP A 151 -17.00 -5.51 -8.74
C ASP A 151 -16.26 -5.81 -10.05
N PHE A 152 -15.10 -6.44 -9.96
CA PHE A 152 -14.31 -6.82 -11.14
C PHE A 152 -14.92 -7.94 -12.00
N ARG A 153 -16.08 -8.50 -11.62
CA ARG A 153 -16.88 -9.35 -12.52
C ARG A 153 -17.51 -8.53 -13.65
N ASN A 154 -17.71 -7.23 -13.40
CA ASN A 154 -18.15 -6.29 -14.44
C ASN A 154 -16.93 -5.84 -15.27
N PRO A 155 -16.86 -6.18 -16.59
CA PRO A 155 -15.74 -5.83 -17.43
C PRO A 155 -15.58 -4.31 -17.63
N GLU A 156 -16.63 -3.52 -17.43
CA GLU A 156 -16.56 -2.06 -17.53
C GLU A 156 -15.69 -1.46 -16.43
N VAL A 157 -15.63 -2.09 -15.23
CA VAL A 157 -14.71 -1.68 -14.15
C VAL A 157 -13.27 -1.80 -14.65
N LEU A 158 -12.89 -2.95 -15.19
CA LEU A 158 -11.54 -3.15 -15.74
C LEU A 158 -11.27 -2.17 -16.90
N ALA A 159 -12.24 -1.95 -17.78
CA ALA A 159 -12.12 -0.99 -18.89
C ALA A 159 -11.87 0.45 -18.40
N GLN A 160 -12.46 0.85 -17.28
CA GLN A 160 -12.17 2.16 -16.67
C GLN A 160 -10.74 2.20 -16.10
N PHE A 161 -10.30 1.16 -15.42
CA PHE A 161 -8.90 1.11 -14.92
C PHE A 161 -7.88 1.11 -16.05
N VAL A 162 -8.15 0.48 -17.19
CA VAL A 162 -7.30 0.58 -18.40
C VAL A 162 -7.17 2.03 -18.88
N LYS A 163 -8.26 2.82 -18.85
CA LYS A 163 -8.20 4.25 -19.17
C LYS A 163 -7.39 5.04 -18.16
N ILE A 164 -7.50 4.71 -16.86
CA ILE A 164 -6.70 5.32 -15.78
C ILE A 164 -5.21 5.04 -16.01
N PHE A 165 -4.83 3.78 -16.24
CA PHE A 165 -3.45 3.42 -16.57
C PHE A 165 -2.93 4.21 -17.76
N ARG A 166 -3.73 4.33 -18.82
CA ARG A 166 -3.36 5.10 -20.02
C ARG A 166 -3.12 6.56 -19.70
N GLN A 167 -4.02 7.19 -18.94
CA GLN A 167 -3.87 8.59 -18.52
C GLN A 167 -2.60 8.81 -17.71
N TYR A 168 -2.27 7.89 -16.79
CA TYR A 168 -1.06 7.99 -15.97
C TYR A 168 0.20 7.80 -16.82
N LEU A 169 0.21 6.85 -17.76
CA LEU A 169 1.30 6.70 -18.74
C LEU A 169 1.50 7.98 -19.57
N ASP A 170 0.43 8.61 -20.04
CA ASP A 170 0.46 9.86 -20.80
C ASP A 170 0.93 11.05 -19.95
N ALA A 171 0.82 10.95 -18.61
CA ALA A 171 1.35 11.89 -17.65
C ALA A 171 2.83 11.61 -17.26
N GLY A 172 3.41 10.51 -17.77
CA GLY A 172 4.81 10.15 -17.53
C GLY A 172 5.01 9.17 -16.35
N VAL A 173 3.95 8.70 -15.71
CA VAL A 173 4.05 7.60 -14.71
C VAL A 173 4.63 6.37 -15.40
N SER A 174 5.60 5.74 -14.76
CA SER A 174 6.27 4.56 -15.30
C SER A 174 6.33 3.39 -14.31
N ILE A 175 5.92 3.61 -13.08
CA ILE A 175 5.84 2.59 -12.03
C ILE A 175 4.47 2.70 -11.39
N PHE A 176 3.72 1.60 -11.36
CA PHE A 176 2.35 1.53 -10.84
C PHE A 176 2.30 0.64 -9.61
N ARG A 177 1.92 1.20 -8.46
CA ARG A 177 1.62 0.43 -7.25
C ARG A 177 0.14 0.06 -7.28
N LEU A 178 -0.14 -1.23 -7.39
CA LEU A 178 -1.51 -1.74 -7.27
C LEU A 178 -1.86 -1.86 -5.79
N ASP A 179 -2.55 -0.85 -5.29
CA ASP A 179 -2.96 -0.77 -3.90
C ASP A 179 -4.03 -1.80 -3.57
N ALA A 180 -3.86 -2.49 -2.44
CA ALA A 180 -4.80 -3.48 -1.91
C ALA A 180 -5.26 -4.53 -2.94
N VAL A 181 -4.42 -4.84 -3.92
CA VAL A 181 -4.77 -5.67 -5.08
C VAL A 181 -5.21 -7.10 -4.71
N ALA A 182 -4.77 -7.61 -3.56
CA ALA A 182 -5.17 -8.92 -3.06
C ALA A 182 -6.68 -9.10 -2.91
N PHE A 183 -7.42 -8.01 -2.73
CA PHE A 183 -8.86 -8.00 -2.42
C PHE A 183 -9.76 -7.74 -3.63
N ILE A 184 -9.22 -7.51 -4.83
CA ILE A 184 -10.03 -7.03 -5.98
C ILE A 184 -11.14 -8.00 -6.43
N TRP A 185 -10.98 -9.31 -6.23
CA TRP A 185 -12.01 -10.28 -6.58
C TRP A 185 -12.77 -10.75 -5.33
N LYS A 186 -14.09 -10.56 -5.34
CA LYS A 186 -14.98 -10.95 -4.25
C LYS A 186 -15.79 -12.19 -4.63
N LYS A 187 -15.91 -13.13 -3.69
CA LYS A 187 -16.73 -14.33 -3.86
C LYS A 187 -17.27 -14.76 -2.49
N LEU A 188 -18.60 -14.76 -2.37
CA LEU A 188 -19.29 -15.28 -1.17
C LEU A 188 -18.85 -16.72 -0.86
N GLY A 189 -18.75 -17.06 0.41
CA GLY A 189 -18.29 -18.37 0.88
C GLY A 189 -16.78 -18.62 0.65
N SER A 190 -16.01 -17.57 0.41
CA SER A 190 -14.56 -17.64 0.27
C SER A 190 -13.86 -16.56 1.11
N PRO A 191 -12.52 -16.64 1.31
CA PRO A 191 -11.78 -15.59 2.00
C PRO A 191 -11.79 -14.22 1.29
N SER A 192 -12.21 -14.15 0.02
CA SER A 192 -12.20 -12.95 -0.84
C SER A 192 -10.87 -12.20 -0.84
N ILE A 193 -9.77 -12.95 -0.75
CA ILE A 193 -8.39 -12.48 -0.83
C ILE A 193 -7.55 -13.52 -1.59
N ASN A 194 -6.60 -13.08 -2.40
CA ASN A 194 -5.68 -13.92 -3.18
C ASN A 194 -6.40 -14.96 -4.07
N LEU A 195 -7.59 -14.66 -4.56
CA LEU A 195 -8.33 -15.59 -5.40
C LEU A 195 -7.67 -15.72 -6.78
N PRO A 196 -7.81 -16.88 -7.46
CA PRO A 196 -7.21 -17.09 -8.79
C PRO A 196 -7.55 -15.99 -9.80
N GLN A 197 -8.76 -15.45 -9.73
CA GLN A 197 -9.20 -14.35 -10.61
C GLN A 197 -8.44 -13.05 -10.36
N THR A 198 -8.01 -12.78 -9.13
CA THR A 198 -7.12 -11.66 -8.79
C THR A 198 -5.82 -11.77 -9.59
N HIS A 199 -5.20 -12.93 -9.59
CA HIS A 199 -3.97 -13.19 -10.34
C HIS A 199 -4.17 -13.06 -11.85
N GLU A 200 -5.29 -13.53 -12.40
CA GLU A 200 -5.59 -13.38 -13.84
C GLU A 200 -5.74 -11.90 -14.24
N ILE A 201 -6.39 -11.08 -13.40
CA ILE A 201 -6.51 -9.63 -13.65
C ILE A 201 -5.15 -8.96 -13.64
N ILE A 202 -4.27 -9.32 -12.70
CA ILE A 202 -2.91 -8.77 -12.64
C ILE A 202 -2.10 -9.13 -13.90
N ARG A 203 -2.19 -10.39 -14.38
CA ARG A 203 -1.56 -10.83 -15.65
C ARG A 203 -2.06 -10.03 -16.84
N LEU A 204 -3.37 -9.79 -16.90
CA LEU A 204 -3.96 -8.98 -17.97
C LEU A 204 -3.49 -7.54 -17.91
N ILE A 205 -3.52 -6.90 -16.73
CA ILE A 205 -3.03 -5.54 -16.53
C ILE A 205 -1.55 -5.45 -16.93
N ARG A 206 -0.71 -6.39 -16.48
CA ARG A 206 0.70 -6.43 -16.87
C ARG A 206 0.87 -6.47 -18.38
N SER A 207 0.16 -7.36 -19.06
CA SER A 207 0.24 -7.49 -20.52
C SER A 207 -0.16 -6.20 -21.25
N LEU A 208 -1.19 -5.52 -20.76
CA LEU A 208 -1.67 -4.26 -21.34
C LEU A 208 -0.68 -3.11 -21.09
N VAL A 209 -0.14 -3.01 -19.88
CA VAL A 209 0.82 -1.96 -19.50
C VAL A 209 2.14 -2.15 -20.25
N GLU A 210 2.70 -3.37 -20.33
CA GLU A 210 3.91 -3.67 -21.10
C GLU A 210 3.73 -3.43 -22.60
N HIS A 211 2.53 -3.73 -23.15
CA HIS A 211 2.24 -3.41 -24.55
C HIS A 211 2.25 -1.91 -24.83
N ALA A 212 1.70 -1.11 -23.88
CA ALA A 212 1.66 0.34 -24.01
C ALA A 212 3.02 1.01 -23.77
N LYS A 213 3.80 0.49 -22.80
CA LYS A 213 5.12 1.00 -22.41
C LYS A 213 5.98 -0.15 -21.88
N PRO A 214 6.88 -0.73 -22.70
CA PRO A 214 7.66 -1.92 -22.36
C PRO A 214 8.55 -1.81 -21.12
N ASP A 215 8.92 -0.61 -20.70
CA ASP A 215 9.75 -0.33 -19.51
C ASP A 215 8.92 0.08 -18.27
N ALA A 216 7.60 0.03 -18.36
CA ALA A 216 6.73 0.27 -17.22
C ALA A 216 6.80 -0.89 -16.22
N VAL A 217 6.71 -0.55 -14.94
CA VAL A 217 6.83 -1.51 -13.82
C VAL A 217 5.52 -1.59 -13.06
N LEU A 218 5.05 -2.80 -12.82
CA LEU A 218 3.90 -3.09 -11.97
C LEU A 218 4.38 -3.62 -10.63
N ILE A 219 3.94 -2.99 -9.55
CA ILE A 219 4.24 -3.39 -8.17
C ILE A 219 2.93 -3.77 -7.48
N THR A 220 2.87 -4.94 -6.85
CA THR A 220 1.71 -5.33 -6.04
C THR A 220 1.95 -4.98 -4.58
N GLU A 221 0.97 -4.31 -3.98
CA GLU A 221 0.90 -4.06 -2.55
C GLU A 221 -0.03 -5.09 -1.91
N THR A 222 0.58 -5.95 -1.06
CA THR A 222 -0.12 -7.07 -0.42
C THR A 222 0.47 -7.33 0.97
N ASN A 223 -0.18 -6.77 2.01
CA ASN A 223 0.20 -6.96 3.42
C ASN A 223 -0.36 -8.31 3.94
N ILE A 224 0.27 -9.40 3.52
CA ILE A 224 -0.15 -10.79 3.75
C ILE A 224 1.06 -11.67 4.11
N PRO A 225 0.85 -12.92 4.58
CA PRO A 225 1.96 -13.85 4.85
C PRO A 225 2.90 -14.01 3.67
N ASN A 226 4.21 -14.10 3.95
CA ASN A 226 5.28 -14.10 2.94
C ASN A 226 5.07 -15.14 1.82
N THR A 227 4.63 -16.35 2.15
CA THR A 227 4.38 -17.41 1.17
C THR A 227 3.28 -17.06 0.18
N GLN A 228 2.26 -16.34 0.62
CA GLN A 228 1.18 -15.84 -0.25
C GLN A 228 1.65 -14.66 -1.08
N ASN A 229 2.42 -13.74 -0.50
CA ASN A 229 2.97 -12.58 -1.21
C ASN A 229 3.86 -13.01 -2.39
N LEU A 230 4.69 -14.02 -2.22
CA LEU A 230 5.55 -14.57 -3.28
C LEU A 230 4.76 -15.08 -4.51
N THR A 231 3.49 -15.48 -4.34
CA THR A 231 2.66 -15.95 -5.47
C THR A 231 2.37 -14.86 -6.49
N TYR A 232 2.47 -13.58 -6.12
CA TYR A 232 2.24 -12.44 -7.01
C TYR A 232 3.33 -12.21 -8.07
N PHE A 233 4.42 -12.96 -8.02
CA PHE A 233 5.33 -13.06 -9.16
C PHE A 233 4.75 -13.92 -10.29
N GLY A 234 3.84 -14.87 -9.98
CA GLY A 234 3.37 -15.87 -10.93
C GLY A 234 4.56 -16.67 -11.49
N ASN A 235 4.58 -16.83 -12.80
CA ASN A 235 5.73 -17.35 -13.57
C ASN A 235 6.50 -16.19 -14.23
N ALA A 236 6.84 -15.16 -13.47
CA ALA A 236 7.36 -13.86 -13.96
C ALA A 236 6.41 -13.16 -14.95
N ASN A 237 5.11 -13.35 -14.80
CA ASN A 237 4.07 -12.82 -15.68
C ASN A 237 2.94 -12.07 -14.93
N GLU A 238 3.10 -11.84 -13.63
CA GLU A 238 2.20 -11.03 -12.80
C GLU A 238 2.88 -9.71 -12.40
N ALA A 239 3.22 -9.50 -11.12
CA ALA A 239 3.97 -8.31 -10.72
C ALA A 239 5.41 -8.36 -11.25
N HIS A 240 5.94 -7.21 -11.68
CA HIS A 240 7.38 -7.04 -11.86
C HIS A 240 8.08 -6.95 -10.53
N CYS A 241 7.38 -6.40 -9.53
CA CYS A 241 7.93 -6.18 -8.21
C CYS A 241 6.88 -6.45 -7.14
N ILE A 242 7.26 -7.09 -6.05
CA ILE A 242 6.43 -7.27 -4.87
C ILE A 242 7.04 -6.55 -3.68
N TYR A 243 6.20 -5.99 -2.81
CA TYR A 243 6.63 -5.39 -1.56
C TYR A 243 7.15 -6.45 -0.60
N ASN A 244 8.31 -6.19 0.00
CA ASN A 244 8.94 -7.09 0.96
C ASN A 244 8.46 -6.78 2.39
N PHE A 245 7.16 -6.98 2.64
CA PHE A 245 6.49 -6.64 3.90
C PHE A 245 7.05 -7.36 5.13
N SER A 246 7.71 -8.50 4.97
CA SER A 246 8.35 -9.21 6.10
C SER A 246 9.62 -8.51 6.59
N LEU A 247 10.27 -7.70 5.76
CA LEU A 247 11.53 -7.06 6.11
C LEU A 247 11.41 -6.08 7.28
N PRO A 248 10.47 -5.11 7.31
CA PRO A 248 10.37 -4.13 8.38
C PRO A 248 10.23 -4.76 9.77
N PRO A 249 9.24 -5.64 10.06
CA PRO A 249 9.06 -6.20 11.38
C PRO A 249 10.19 -7.14 11.79
N LEU A 250 10.77 -7.93 10.86
CA LEU A 250 11.90 -8.81 11.15
C LEU A 250 13.17 -8.02 11.46
N LEU A 251 13.39 -6.93 10.76
CA LEU A 251 14.56 -6.07 10.98
C LEU A 251 14.47 -5.33 12.31
N ILE A 252 13.30 -4.73 12.63
CA ILE A 252 13.06 -4.10 13.91
C ILE A 252 13.25 -5.11 15.04
N ASN A 253 12.60 -6.29 14.95
CA ASN A 253 12.77 -7.35 15.95
C ASN A 253 14.24 -7.73 16.15
N THR A 254 14.99 -7.90 15.06
CA THR A 254 16.41 -8.23 15.11
C THR A 254 17.23 -7.17 15.86
N LEU A 255 16.98 -5.89 15.56
CA LEU A 255 17.78 -4.79 16.11
C LEU A 255 17.44 -4.46 17.57
N ILE A 256 16.20 -4.69 18.01
CA ILE A 256 15.79 -4.44 19.40
C ILE A 256 16.10 -5.63 20.33
N THR A 257 16.11 -6.86 19.81
CA THR A 257 16.36 -8.07 20.61
C THR A 257 17.83 -8.53 20.55
N GLY A 258 18.60 -8.08 19.56
CA GLY A 258 19.92 -8.63 19.24
C GLY A 258 19.89 -10.03 18.62
N ASN A 259 18.72 -10.58 18.34
CA ASN A 259 18.54 -11.93 17.78
C ASN A 259 18.28 -11.89 16.27
N CYS A 260 19.29 -12.25 15.47
CA CYS A 260 19.17 -12.27 14.00
C CYS A 260 18.62 -13.57 13.43
N LEU A 261 18.21 -14.55 14.26
CA LEU A 261 17.83 -15.90 13.80
C LEU A 261 16.69 -15.86 12.79
N TYR A 262 15.64 -15.09 13.05
CA TYR A 262 14.43 -15.03 12.22
C TYR A 262 14.68 -14.30 10.91
N LEU A 263 15.32 -13.14 10.97
CA LEU A 263 15.74 -12.38 9.79
C LEU A 263 16.63 -13.26 8.88
N LYS A 264 17.61 -13.95 9.46
CA LYS A 264 18.51 -14.84 8.73
C LYS A 264 17.75 -16.01 8.07
N ARG A 265 16.85 -16.67 8.82
CA ARG A 265 16.05 -17.78 8.28
C ARG A 265 15.18 -17.33 7.12
N TRP A 266 14.52 -16.19 7.28
CA TRP A 266 13.69 -15.59 6.23
C TRP A 266 14.53 -15.27 4.99
N LEU A 267 15.65 -14.55 5.13
CA LEU A 267 16.56 -14.24 4.02
C LEU A 267 17.03 -15.50 3.28
N MET A 268 17.35 -16.56 4.02
CA MET A 268 17.76 -17.84 3.42
C MET A 268 16.61 -18.59 2.71
N SER A 269 15.37 -18.31 3.05
CA SER A 269 14.18 -18.90 2.42
C SER A 269 13.65 -18.12 1.22
N MET A 270 14.13 -16.88 1.01
CA MET A 270 13.69 -16.05 -0.10
C MET A 270 14.25 -16.59 -1.41
N PRO A 271 13.40 -16.90 -2.41
CA PRO A 271 13.89 -17.31 -3.73
C PRO A 271 14.57 -16.12 -4.40
N PRO A 272 15.63 -16.37 -5.20
CA PRO A 272 16.18 -15.32 -6.05
C PRO A 272 15.12 -14.81 -7.03
N ALA A 273 15.13 -13.52 -7.32
CA ALA A 273 14.20 -12.96 -8.28
C ALA A 273 14.43 -13.56 -9.68
N GLN A 274 13.34 -13.88 -10.38
CA GLN A 274 13.40 -14.36 -11.76
C GLN A 274 13.69 -13.19 -12.71
N ASN A 275 14.18 -13.51 -13.91
CA ASN A 275 14.40 -12.48 -14.93
C ASN A 275 13.09 -11.70 -15.21
N GLY A 276 13.17 -10.36 -15.14
CA GLY A 276 12.03 -9.46 -15.28
C GLY A 276 11.20 -9.26 -14.01
N THR A 277 11.66 -9.80 -12.86
CA THR A 277 11.05 -9.56 -11.55
C THR A 277 12.07 -9.10 -10.52
N THR A 278 11.62 -8.47 -9.44
CA THR A 278 12.47 -8.08 -8.31
C THR A 278 11.65 -7.80 -7.05
N TYR A 279 12.33 -7.57 -5.93
CA TYR A 279 11.73 -7.18 -4.66
C TYR A 279 11.73 -5.68 -4.47
N PHE A 280 10.71 -5.14 -3.82
CA PHE A 280 10.69 -3.78 -3.32
C PHE A 280 10.97 -3.79 -1.82
N ASN A 281 12.21 -3.45 -1.45
CA ASN A 281 12.67 -3.46 -0.07
C ASN A 281 12.40 -2.12 0.58
N PHE A 282 11.65 -2.11 1.66
CA PHE A 282 11.39 -0.93 2.47
C PHE A 282 11.42 -1.31 3.94
N ILE A 283 11.65 -0.35 4.81
CA ILE A 283 11.67 -0.53 6.28
C ILE A 283 10.76 0.45 7.00
N ALA A 284 10.25 1.43 6.29
CA ALA A 284 9.20 2.36 6.71
C ALA A 284 8.45 2.88 5.49
N SER A 285 7.18 3.21 5.66
CA SER A 285 6.31 3.84 4.68
C SER A 285 5.30 4.76 5.39
N HIS A 286 4.29 5.23 4.69
CA HIS A 286 3.13 5.93 5.25
C HIS A 286 2.23 5.02 6.10
N ASP A 287 2.27 3.71 5.86
CA ASP A 287 1.57 2.71 6.66
C ASP A 287 2.32 2.37 7.95
N GLY A 288 1.62 1.76 8.88
CA GLY A 288 2.25 1.09 10.01
C GLY A 288 3.07 -0.14 9.59
N VAL A 289 3.91 -0.62 10.49
CA VAL A 289 4.66 -1.85 10.28
C VAL A 289 3.74 -3.06 10.43
N GLY A 290 3.45 -3.74 9.32
CA GLY A 290 2.53 -4.86 9.27
C GLY A 290 3.03 -6.09 10.05
N LEU A 291 2.12 -6.76 10.77
CA LEU A 291 2.42 -7.97 11.53
C LEU A 291 1.99 -9.26 10.84
N ARG A 292 1.05 -9.22 9.90
CA ARG A 292 0.69 -10.40 9.08
C ARG A 292 1.87 -11.00 8.30
N PRO A 293 2.79 -10.22 7.74
CA PRO A 293 3.93 -10.75 6.99
C PRO A 293 4.90 -11.60 7.82
N VAL A 294 4.83 -11.53 9.15
CA VAL A 294 5.66 -12.36 10.05
C VAL A 294 4.88 -13.53 10.67
N GLU A 295 3.62 -13.72 10.29
CA GLU A 295 2.87 -14.93 10.68
C GLU A 295 3.60 -16.19 10.18
N GLY A 296 3.90 -17.10 11.10
CA GLY A 296 4.71 -18.30 10.83
C GLY A 296 6.22 -18.07 10.72
N LEU A 297 6.69 -16.83 10.84
CA LEU A 297 8.12 -16.49 10.91
C LEU A 297 8.57 -16.17 12.33
N LEU A 298 7.82 -15.35 13.07
CA LEU A 298 7.99 -15.09 14.50
C LEU A 298 7.04 -15.97 15.32
N SER A 299 7.43 -16.33 16.53
CA SER A 299 6.53 -16.93 17.51
C SER A 299 5.58 -15.88 18.10
N GLU A 300 4.51 -16.30 18.78
CA GLU A 300 3.59 -15.39 19.46
C GLU A 300 4.30 -14.57 20.54
N ASP A 301 5.18 -15.19 21.35
CA ASP A 301 5.96 -14.51 22.38
C ASP A 301 6.87 -13.41 21.81
N GLU A 302 7.40 -13.62 20.61
CA GLU A 302 8.25 -12.62 19.96
C GLU A 302 7.44 -11.48 19.36
N VAL A 303 6.26 -11.77 18.81
CA VAL A 303 5.31 -10.74 18.35
C VAL A 303 4.85 -9.91 19.54
N ASP A 304 4.52 -10.53 20.69
CA ASP A 304 4.10 -9.82 21.91
C ASP A 304 5.25 -8.96 22.48
N THR A 305 6.47 -9.48 22.46
CA THR A 305 7.65 -8.71 22.86
C THR A 305 7.88 -7.50 21.95
N LEU A 306 7.75 -7.69 20.63
CA LEU A 306 7.88 -6.64 19.65
C LEU A 306 6.80 -5.55 19.86
N ILE A 307 5.54 -5.94 20.01
CA ILE A 307 4.40 -5.04 20.26
C ILE A 307 4.63 -4.24 21.55
N SER A 308 4.92 -4.92 22.66
CA SER A 308 5.11 -4.25 23.97
C SER A 308 6.28 -3.28 23.96
N THR A 309 7.36 -3.63 23.27
CA THR A 309 8.52 -2.73 23.10
C THR A 309 8.14 -1.49 22.28
N MET A 310 7.44 -1.67 21.13
CA MET A 310 6.99 -0.54 20.32
C MET A 310 6.02 0.37 21.09
N GLN A 311 5.11 -0.19 21.88
CA GLN A 311 4.22 0.60 22.74
C GLN A 311 5.00 1.37 23.80
N SER A 312 6.03 0.78 24.40
CA SER A 312 6.89 1.48 25.37
C SER A 312 7.67 2.63 24.74
N PHE A 313 7.89 2.57 23.43
CA PHE A 313 8.54 3.64 22.65
C PHE A 313 7.54 4.68 22.09
N GLY A 314 6.26 4.56 22.43
CA GLY A 314 5.20 5.49 22.01
C GLY A 314 4.45 5.07 20.75
N GLY A 315 4.65 3.85 20.26
CA GLY A 315 3.91 3.31 19.14
C GLY A 315 2.46 2.97 19.49
N VAL A 316 1.57 3.08 18.51
CA VAL A 316 0.15 2.72 18.60
C VAL A 316 -0.11 1.48 17.77
N ILE A 317 -0.91 0.55 18.29
CA ILE A 317 -1.22 -0.70 17.61
C ILE A 317 -2.60 -0.63 16.97
N SER A 318 -2.68 -0.91 15.68
CA SER A 318 -3.93 -1.15 14.96
C SER A 318 -4.31 -2.63 15.07
N TRP A 319 -5.62 -2.89 15.16
CA TRP A 319 -6.17 -4.24 15.35
C TRP A 319 -7.05 -4.65 14.19
N ARG A 320 -7.14 -5.95 13.92
CA ARG A 320 -8.05 -6.57 12.96
C ARG A 320 -8.95 -7.61 13.62
N SER A 321 -10.11 -7.84 13.05
CA SER A 321 -10.99 -8.97 13.46
C SER A 321 -10.48 -10.28 12.87
N THR A 322 -10.61 -11.36 13.64
CA THR A 322 -10.42 -12.72 13.17
C THR A 322 -11.78 -13.37 12.88
N PRO A 323 -11.84 -14.46 12.09
CA PRO A 323 -13.09 -15.18 11.83
C PRO A 323 -13.79 -15.70 13.11
N ASP A 324 -13.01 -15.97 14.16
CA ASP A 324 -13.52 -16.45 15.46
C ASP A 324 -14.09 -15.32 16.35
N GLY A 325 -14.05 -14.07 15.87
CA GLY A 325 -14.55 -12.88 16.56
C GLY A 325 -13.55 -12.22 17.51
N ASP A 326 -12.34 -12.75 17.63
CA ASP A 326 -11.25 -12.16 18.41
C ASP A 326 -10.60 -10.99 17.66
N GLN A 327 -9.75 -10.23 18.37
CA GLN A 327 -8.91 -9.19 17.78
C GLN A 327 -7.46 -9.65 17.79
N LYS A 328 -6.77 -9.42 16.65
CA LYS A 328 -5.33 -9.66 16.51
C LYS A 328 -4.63 -8.38 16.08
N ALA A 329 -3.43 -8.13 16.61
CA ALA A 329 -2.64 -6.99 16.19
C ALA A 329 -2.38 -7.06 14.67
N TYR A 330 -2.54 -5.93 14.00
CA TYR A 330 -2.43 -5.81 12.55
C TYR A 330 -1.20 -5.03 12.14
N GLU A 331 -0.99 -3.83 12.74
CA GLU A 331 0.12 -2.94 12.43
C GLU A 331 0.61 -2.21 13.67
N MET A 332 1.89 -1.89 13.68
CA MET A 332 2.55 -1.02 14.65
C MET A 332 2.79 0.34 14.01
N ASN A 333 2.09 1.37 14.47
CA ASN A 333 2.19 2.74 13.97
C ASN A 333 3.22 3.49 14.81
N ILE A 334 4.44 3.59 14.29
CA ILE A 334 5.57 4.23 14.94
C ILE A 334 6.59 4.70 13.89
N ALA A 335 7.16 5.89 14.05
CA ALA A 335 8.25 6.34 13.21
C ALA A 335 9.49 5.43 13.40
N LEU A 336 10.16 5.08 12.32
CA LEU A 336 11.27 4.12 12.36
C LEU A 336 12.40 4.55 13.32
N ILE A 337 12.71 5.85 13.38
CA ILE A 337 13.72 6.38 14.29
C ILE A 337 13.33 6.18 15.75
N ASP A 338 12.04 6.29 16.08
CA ASP A 338 11.53 6.02 17.43
C ASP A 338 11.45 4.52 17.71
N ALA A 339 11.12 3.70 16.71
CA ALA A 339 11.09 2.24 16.83
C ALA A 339 12.47 1.65 17.17
N LEU A 340 13.54 2.34 16.79
CA LEU A 340 14.93 1.91 16.98
C LEU A 340 15.71 2.69 18.06
N LYS A 341 15.03 3.54 18.84
CA LYS A 341 15.68 4.36 19.87
C LYS A 341 16.18 3.59 21.09
N GLY A 342 15.93 2.29 21.15
CA GLY A 342 16.35 1.43 22.25
C GLY A 342 16.28 -0.04 21.88
N THR A 343 16.32 -0.90 22.91
CA THR A 343 16.18 -2.35 22.83
C THR A 343 15.04 -2.83 23.74
N VAL A 344 14.83 -4.13 23.83
CA VAL A 344 13.89 -4.72 24.81
C VAL A 344 14.21 -4.36 26.26
N ASP A 345 15.46 -3.96 26.54
CA ASP A 345 15.91 -3.50 27.86
C ASP A 345 15.65 -2.00 28.09
N GLY A 346 15.15 -1.28 27.09
CA GLY A 346 14.82 0.14 27.15
C GLY A 346 15.60 1.02 26.17
N ILE A 347 15.42 2.34 26.32
CA ILE A 347 16.08 3.36 25.49
C ILE A 347 17.56 3.44 25.84
N ASP A 348 18.42 3.59 24.83
CA ASP A 348 19.87 3.73 24.98
C ASP A 348 20.48 4.75 24.00
N GLU A 349 21.80 4.89 24.01
CA GLU A 349 22.54 5.89 23.22
C GLU A 349 22.76 5.45 21.74
N LEU A 350 22.45 4.19 21.36
CA LEU A 350 22.74 3.61 20.06
C LEU A 350 21.53 3.65 19.08
N GLY A 351 20.50 4.44 19.39
CA GLY A 351 19.29 4.50 18.55
C GLY A 351 19.57 4.97 17.14
N PHE A 352 20.40 5.98 16.97
CA PHE A 352 20.75 6.49 15.64
C PHE A 352 21.61 5.49 14.84
N GLU A 353 22.54 4.82 15.48
CA GLU A 353 23.37 3.78 14.85
C GLU A 353 22.52 2.58 14.40
N ARG A 354 21.51 2.17 15.19
CA ARG A 354 20.55 1.14 14.77
C ARG A 354 19.72 1.60 13.57
N PHE A 355 19.27 2.84 13.57
CA PHE A 355 18.54 3.42 12.46
C PHE A 355 19.37 3.42 11.16
N ILE A 356 20.63 3.83 11.21
CA ILE A 356 21.56 3.77 10.06
C ILE A 356 21.83 2.31 9.66
N CYS A 357 22.04 1.42 10.62
CA CYS A 357 22.25 0.00 10.37
C CYS A 357 21.06 -0.64 9.63
N ALA A 358 19.84 -0.31 10.03
CA ALA A 358 18.62 -0.78 9.37
C ALA A 358 18.59 -0.39 7.88
N HIS A 359 18.90 0.87 7.57
CA HIS A 359 18.98 1.33 6.19
C HIS A 359 20.12 0.66 5.41
N ALA A 360 21.29 0.49 6.02
CA ALA A 360 22.43 -0.19 5.40
C ALA A 360 22.09 -1.65 5.03
N ILE A 361 21.39 -2.37 5.92
CA ILE A 361 20.92 -3.74 5.64
C ILE A 361 19.94 -3.73 4.47
N MET A 362 18.92 -2.86 4.50
CA MET A 362 17.94 -2.75 3.41
C MET A 362 18.60 -2.47 2.06
N LEU A 363 19.56 -1.55 2.01
CA LEU A 363 20.29 -1.16 0.80
C LEU A 363 21.20 -2.27 0.27
N ALA A 364 21.62 -3.22 1.12
CA ALA A 364 22.46 -4.35 0.75
C ALA A 364 21.68 -5.55 0.19
N LEU A 365 20.36 -5.56 0.31
CA LEU A 365 19.51 -6.65 -0.19
C LEU A 365 19.28 -6.56 -1.70
N GLU A 366 19.10 -7.72 -2.34
CA GLU A 366 18.62 -7.79 -3.72
C GLU A 366 17.25 -7.11 -3.85
N GLY A 367 17.12 -6.15 -4.77
CA GLY A 367 15.87 -5.48 -5.04
C GLY A 367 16.00 -3.96 -5.21
N ILE A 368 14.83 -3.31 -5.22
CA ILE A 368 14.73 -1.86 -5.32
C ILE A 368 14.48 -1.30 -3.92
N PRO A 369 15.37 -0.47 -3.36
CA PRO A 369 15.14 0.13 -2.05
C PRO A 369 14.11 1.26 -2.13
N GLY A 370 13.15 1.25 -1.20
CA GLY A 370 12.20 2.32 -0.94
C GLY A 370 12.55 3.05 0.36
N ILE A 371 12.80 4.34 0.27
CA ILE A 371 13.13 5.19 1.42
C ILE A 371 11.99 6.18 1.64
N TYR A 372 11.33 6.08 2.78
CA TYR A 372 10.27 7.01 3.15
C TYR A 372 10.86 8.37 3.51
N ILE A 373 10.22 9.45 3.09
CA ILE A 373 10.75 10.82 3.29
C ILE A 373 10.99 11.13 4.77
N HIS A 374 10.12 10.66 5.68
CA HIS A 374 10.29 10.86 7.10
C HIS A 374 11.49 10.07 7.67
N SER A 375 11.83 8.92 7.09
CA SER A 375 13.09 8.23 7.42
C SER A 375 14.30 8.98 6.86
N LEU A 376 14.20 9.53 5.64
CA LEU A 376 15.28 10.33 5.05
C LEU A 376 15.61 11.57 5.91
N LEU A 377 14.59 12.18 6.52
CA LEU A 377 14.71 13.37 7.35
C LEU A 377 14.91 13.05 8.85
N GLY A 378 14.80 11.79 9.26
CA GLY A 378 14.89 11.38 10.66
C GLY A 378 13.76 11.96 11.52
N THR A 379 12.54 12.03 10.98
CA THR A 379 11.40 12.60 11.68
C THR A 379 10.87 11.63 12.73
N SER A 380 10.73 12.11 13.97
CA SER A 380 10.09 11.38 15.08
C SER A 380 8.55 11.42 14.99
N ASN A 381 7.90 10.58 15.82
CA ASN A 381 6.46 10.65 16.00
C ASN A 381 6.01 12.06 16.42
N ASP A 382 4.86 12.49 15.91
CA ASP A 382 4.11 13.64 16.39
C ASP A 382 2.99 13.13 17.32
N TYR A 383 2.88 13.70 18.54
CA TYR A 383 1.97 13.27 19.62
C TYR A 383 0.92 14.32 19.92
#